data_ba2e4f111a19663f4a25c7a14635fa3c
#
_entry.id   ba2e4f111a19663f4a25c7a14635fa3c
#
_cell.length_a   1.000
_cell.length_b   1.000
_cell.length_c   1.000
_cell.angle_alpha   90.00
_cell.angle_beta   90.00
_cell.angle_gamma   90.00
#
_symmetry.space_group_name_H-M   'P 1'
#
loop_
_entity.id
_entity.type
_entity.pdbx_description
1 polymer ?
#
loop_
_entity_poly.entity_id
_entity_poly.type
_entity_poly.pdbx_seq_one_letter_code
_entity_poly.pdbx_strand_id
1 'polypeptide(L)'
;MKKSTKVIFFVTLVAAITMWFVSPVVAQDNMQILRDKIKADKKLLVAANMELTESEAKGFWPVYEEYQKDLTAINQRIGKLIESYAADYRANTLTDEKAKKLIDEMVAIEKDDGGLQASFVPKLSKVLPAKKVARYLQIENKIRAALKYELAANIPAVQ
;
A
#
# COMPACT_ATOMS: atom_id res chain seq x y z
N MET A 1 17.81 44.20 -66.70
CA MET A 1 17.68 42.83 -66.15
C MET A 1 18.30 42.80 -64.76
N LYS A 2 17.50 42.89 -63.71
CA LYS A 2 17.95 42.88 -62.29
C LYS A 2 17.68 41.50 -61.69
N LYS A 3 18.75 40.76 -61.33
CA LYS A 3 18.69 39.52 -60.60
C LYS A 3 18.53 39.83 -59.11
N SER A 4 17.42 39.41 -58.53
CA SER A 4 17.15 39.52 -57.10
C SER A 4 17.70 38.29 -56.37
N THR A 5 18.69 38.50 -55.50
CA THR A 5 19.25 37.48 -54.65
C THR A 5 18.44 37.40 -53.39
N LYS A 6 17.68 36.32 -53.23
CA LYS A 6 16.98 36.01 -51.96
C LYS A 6 17.94 35.40 -50.99
N VAL A 7 18.23 36.13 -49.92
CA VAL A 7 18.95 35.65 -48.77
C VAL A 7 17.97 34.86 -47.89
N ILE A 8 18.17 33.54 -47.79
CA ILE A 8 17.40 32.67 -46.92
C ILE A 8 18.08 32.69 -45.53
N PHE A 9 17.42 33.36 -44.58
CA PHE A 9 17.83 33.27 -43.18
C PHE A 9 17.37 31.91 -42.61
N PHE A 10 18.32 31.02 -42.34
CA PHE A 10 18.10 29.83 -41.57
C PHE A 10 18.07 30.21 -40.07
N VAL A 11 16.89 30.33 -39.51
CA VAL A 11 16.67 30.44 -38.07
C VAL A 11 16.68 29.01 -37.51
N THR A 12 17.80 28.61 -36.97
CA THR A 12 17.89 27.37 -36.16
C THR A 12 17.24 27.62 -34.81
N LEU A 13 15.99 27.17 -34.70
CA LEU A 13 15.25 27.10 -33.42
C LEU A 13 15.83 25.92 -32.59
N VAL A 14 16.76 26.22 -31.69
CA VAL A 14 17.19 25.28 -30.65
C VAL A 14 16.07 25.19 -29.63
N ALA A 15 15.19 24.23 -29.79
CA ALA A 15 14.22 23.85 -28.76
C ALA A 15 14.97 23.18 -27.61
N ALA A 16 15.27 23.96 -26.56
CA ALA A 16 15.74 23.45 -25.29
C ALA A 16 14.58 22.65 -24.66
N ILE A 17 14.61 21.33 -24.82
CA ILE A 17 13.75 20.41 -24.06
C ILE A 17 14.27 20.42 -22.63
N THR A 18 13.74 21.31 -21.80
CA THR A 18 13.89 21.20 -20.35
C THR A 18 13.08 19.99 -19.89
N MET A 19 13.73 18.82 -19.80
CA MET A 19 13.22 17.69 -19.04
C MET A 19 13.02 18.15 -17.59
N TRP A 20 11.78 18.35 -17.22
CA TRP A 20 11.39 18.49 -15.84
C TRP A 20 11.60 17.14 -15.16
N PHE A 21 12.78 16.97 -14.57
CA PHE A 21 12.98 15.90 -13.58
C PHE A 21 12.10 16.21 -12.40
N VAL A 22 10.90 15.62 -12.38
CA VAL A 22 10.12 15.52 -11.15
C VAL A 22 10.97 14.73 -10.18
N SER A 23 11.54 15.41 -9.20
CA SER A 23 12.45 14.81 -8.23
C SER A 23 11.72 13.68 -7.52
N PRO A 24 12.31 12.48 -7.40
CA PRO A 24 11.71 11.34 -6.72
C PRO A 24 11.34 11.63 -5.26
N VAL A 25 11.94 12.64 -4.66
CA VAL A 25 11.65 13.13 -3.30
C VAL A 25 10.20 13.62 -3.15
N VAL A 26 9.68 14.38 -4.09
CA VAL A 26 8.29 14.92 -4.01
C VAL A 26 7.25 13.80 -4.10
N ALA A 27 7.51 12.77 -4.90
CA ALA A 27 6.61 11.61 -4.99
C ALA A 27 6.62 10.78 -3.70
N GLN A 28 7.76 10.69 -3.04
CA GLN A 28 7.94 9.95 -1.78
C GLN A 28 7.22 10.64 -0.61
N ASP A 29 7.31 11.98 -0.52
CA ASP A 29 6.60 12.76 0.50
C ASP A 29 5.07 12.66 0.33
N ASN A 30 4.56 12.74 -0.89
CA ASN A 30 3.13 12.59 -1.16
C ASN A 30 2.61 11.20 -0.78
N MET A 31 3.38 10.14 -1.02
CA MET A 31 3.00 8.77 -0.63
C MET A 31 3.03 8.59 0.89
N GLN A 32 3.96 9.24 1.60
CA GLN A 32 3.99 9.18 3.06
C GLN A 32 2.78 9.90 3.67
N ILE A 33 2.45 11.10 3.20
CA ILE A 33 1.26 11.86 3.61
C ILE A 33 -0.02 11.04 3.39
N LEU A 34 -0.15 10.37 2.24
CA LEU A 34 -1.29 9.51 1.94
C LEU A 34 -1.37 8.31 2.90
N ARG A 35 -0.25 7.66 3.19
CA ARG A 35 -0.18 6.55 4.16
C ARG A 35 -0.59 6.98 5.56
N ASP A 36 -0.13 8.13 6.01
CA ASP A 36 -0.44 8.66 7.34
C ASP A 36 -1.92 9.05 7.44
N LYS A 37 -2.50 9.60 6.38
CA LYS A 37 -3.93 9.86 6.28
C LYS A 37 -4.75 8.58 6.37
N ILE A 38 -4.41 7.55 5.59
CA ILE A 38 -5.10 6.24 5.63
C ILE A 38 -5.04 5.65 7.03
N LYS A 39 -3.90 5.72 7.71
CA LYS A 39 -3.77 5.26 9.10
C LYS A 39 -4.67 6.04 10.06
N ALA A 40 -4.73 7.36 9.93
CA ALA A 40 -5.58 8.22 10.74
C ALA A 40 -7.06 7.93 10.51
N ASP A 41 -7.50 7.82 9.26
CA ASP A 41 -8.87 7.50 8.89
C ASP A 41 -9.29 6.11 9.41
N LYS A 42 -8.40 5.12 9.33
CA LYS A 42 -8.62 3.78 9.90
C LYS A 42 -8.81 3.83 11.41
N LYS A 43 -7.95 4.57 12.12
CA LYS A 43 -8.03 4.73 13.57
C LYS A 43 -9.35 5.38 13.99
N LEU A 44 -9.78 6.43 13.28
CA LEU A 44 -11.06 7.10 13.51
C LEU A 44 -12.25 6.14 13.29
N LEU A 45 -12.21 5.33 12.23
CA LEU A 45 -13.24 4.35 11.94
C LEU A 45 -13.32 3.28 13.05
N VAL A 46 -12.18 2.79 13.54
CA VAL A 46 -12.14 1.85 14.67
C VAL A 46 -12.70 2.52 15.93
N ALA A 47 -12.26 3.74 16.25
CA ALA A 47 -12.74 4.49 17.43
C ALA A 47 -14.28 4.67 17.42
N ALA A 48 -14.82 5.08 16.27
CA ALA A 48 -16.26 5.32 16.11
C ALA A 48 -17.12 4.05 16.26
N ASN A 49 -16.54 2.87 16.00
CA ASN A 49 -17.29 1.61 15.99
C ASN A 49 -17.04 0.72 17.22
N MET A 50 -16.03 1.04 18.05
CA MET A 50 -15.67 0.18 19.18
C MET A 50 -16.43 0.49 20.48
N GLU A 51 -16.98 1.69 20.62
CA GLU A 51 -17.72 2.13 21.80
C GLU A 51 -16.95 1.82 23.11
N LEU A 52 -15.68 2.19 23.17
CA LEU A 52 -14.82 1.91 24.31
C LEU A 52 -15.13 2.85 25.48
N THR A 53 -15.11 2.31 26.70
CA THR A 53 -15.01 3.14 27.91
C THR A 53 -13.60 3.71 28.00
N GLU A 54 -13.39 4.75 28.85
CA GLU A 54 -12.06 5.32 29.06
C GLU A 54 -11.03 4.30 29.53
N SER A 55 -11.43 3.40 30.43
CA SER A 55 -10.56 2.31 30.93
C SER A 55 -10.17 1.35 29.80
N GLU A 56 -11.13 0.92 28.99
CA GLU A 56 -10.88 0.03 27.85
C GLU A 56 -10.01 0.71 26.80
N ALA A 57 -10.29 1.98 26.48
CA ALA A 57 -9.51 2.76 25.52
C ALA A 57 -8.03 2.87 25.93
N LYS A 58 -7.77 3.12 27.23
CA LYS A 58 -6.41 3.19 27.76
C LYS A 58 -5.62 1.90 27.55
N GLY A 59 -6.26 0.75 27.69
CA GLY A 59 -5.61 -0.54 27.45
C GLY A 59 -5.54 -0.93 25.97
N PHE A 60 -6.59 -0.62 25.19
CA PHE A 60 -6.74 -1.04 23.81
C PHE A 60 -5.79 -0.32 22.84
N TRP A 61 -5.67 1.02 22.92
CA TRP A 61 -4.91 1.77 21.93
C TRP A 61 -3.44 1.39 21.84
N PRO A 62 -2.70 1.11 22.94
CA PRO A 62 -1.34 0.61 22.82
C PRO A 62 -1.25 -0.72 22.06
N VAL A 63 -2.17 -1.66 22.30
CA VAL A 63 -2.22 -2.95 21.61
C VAL A 63 -2.58 -2.77 20.13
N TYR A 64 -3.52 -1.86 19.84
CA TYR A 64 -3.87 -1.49 18.46
C TYR A 64 -2.66 -0.93 17.70
N GLU A 65 -1.91 0.00 18.28
CA GLU A 65 -0.74 0.61 17.61
C GLU A 65 0.35 -0.44 17.35
N GLU A 66 0.58 -1.35 18.28
CA GLU A 66 1.52 -2.45 18.09
C GLU A 66 1.07 -3.35 16.93
N TYR A 67 -0.20 -3.73 16.88
CA TYR A 67 -0.77 -4.52 15.80
C TYR A 67 -0.63 -3.82 14.44
N GLN A 68 -0.96 -2.52 14.36
CA GLN A 68 -0.88 -1.76 13.12
C GLN A 68 0.56 -1.58 12.63
N LYS A 69 1.52 -1.48 13.55
CA LYS A 69 2.96 -1.46 13.21
C LYS A 69 3.38 -2.76 12.53
N ASP A 70 3.04 -3.91 13.14
CA ASP A 70 3.42 -5.22 12.61
C ASP A 70 2.68 -5.51 11.30
N LEU A 71 1.41 -5.15 11.19
CA LEU A 71 0.64 -5.25 9.96
C LEU A 71 1.24 -4.40 8.82
N THR A 72 1.82 -3.24 9.16
CA THR A 72 2.49 -2.39 8.17
C THR A 72 3.67 -3.11 7.52
N ALA A 73 4.43 -3.91 8.26
CA ALA A 73 5.54 -4.70 7.69
C ALA A 73 5.03 -5.75 6.68
N ILE A 74 3.92 -6.40 6.99
CA ILE A 74 3.26 -7.35 6.07
C ILE A 74 2.77 -6.63 4.81
N ASN A 75 2.10 -5.48 4.96
CA ASN A 75 1.62 -4.68 3.83
C ASN A 75 2.75 -4.18 2.93
N GLN A 76 3.93 -3.88 3.48
CA GLN A 76 5.11 -3.52 2.69
C GLN A 76 5.60 -4.70 1.84
N ARG A 77 5.55 -5.93 2.34
CA ARG A 77 5.87 -7.14 1.56
C ARG A 77 4.86 -7.34 0.43
N ILE A 78 3.57 -7.15 0.70
CA ILE A 78 2.53 -7.19 -0.35
C ILE A 78 2.83 -6.15 -1.44
N GLY A 79 3.15 -4.92 -1.06
CA GLY A 79 3.51 -3.86 -2.02
C GLY A 79 4.68 -4.26 -2.92
N LYS A 80 5.77 -4.76 -2.33
CA LYS A 80 6.94 -5.25 -3.09
C LYS A 80 6.61 -6.41 -4.02
N LEU A 81 5.76 -7.35 -3.56
CA LEU A 81 5.30 -8.47 -4.38
C LEU A 81 4.55 -7.99 -5.62
N ILE A 82 3.62 -7.04 -5.43
CA ILE A 82 2.84 -6.45 -6.52
C ILE A 82 3.74 -5.67 -7.48
N GLU A 83 4.69 -4.87 -6.97
CA GLU A 83 5.65 -4.11 -7.77
C GLU A 83 6.52 -5.04 -8.64
N SER A 84 7.02 -6.14 -8.04
CA SER A 84 7.81 -7.14 -8.76
C SER A 84 6.98 -7.81 -9.88
N TYR A 85 5.77 -8.26 -9.56
CA TYR A 85 4.86 -8.82 -10.55
C TYR A 85 4.55 -7.83 -11.67
N ALA A 86 4.19 -6.59 -11.35
CA ALA A 86 3.85 -5.56 -12.32
C ALA A 86 5.03 -5.21 -13.24
N ALA A 87 6.27 -5.25 -12.75
CA ALA A 87 7.46 -5.04 -13.56
C ALA A 87 7.63 -6.17 -14.59
N ASP A 88 7.56 -7.43 -14.15
CA ASP A 88 7.69 -8.59 -15.03
C ASP A 88 6.53 -8.70 -16.04
N TYR A 89 5.31 -8.42 -15.61
CA TYR A 89 4.12 -8.40 -16.46
C TYR A 89 4.26 -7.38 -17.61
N ARG A 90 4.65 -6.14 -17.29
CA ARG A 90 4.83 -5.08 -18.29
C ARG A 90 5.97 -5.34 -19.25
N ALA A 91 7.04 -5.97 -18.76
CA ALA A 91 8.20 -6.33 -19.58
C ALA A 91 8.02 -7.64 -20.35
N ASN A 92 6.94 -8.38 -20.11
CA ASN A 92 6.72 -9.74 -20.62
C ASN A 92 7.91 -10.68 -20.32
N THR A 93 8.42 -10.59 -19.06
CA THR A 93 9.58 -11.35 -18.58
C THR A 93 9.27 -12.30 -17.45
N LEU A 94 7.97 -12.59 -17.20
CA LEU A 94 7.54 -13.53 -16.17
C LEU A 94 7.84 -14.96 -16.63
N THR A 95 8.81 -15.60 -15.98
CA THR A 95 9.12 -17.03 -16.20
C THR A 95 8.48 -17.88 -15.10
N ASP A 96 8.43 -19.21 -15.30
CA ASP A 96 7.93 -20.15 -14.28
C ASP A 96 8.71 -20.04 -12.96
N GLU A 97 10.03 -19.81 -13.01
CA GLU A 97 10.85 -19.64 -11.80
C GLU A 97 10.52 -18.34 -11.06
N LYS A 98 10.22 -17.26 -11.78
CA LYS A 98 9.78 -16.00 -11.19
C LYS A 98 8.37 -16.14 -10.62
N ALA A 99 7.46 -16.76 -11.37
CA ALA A 99 6.10 -17.04 -10.92
C ALA A 99 6.11 -17.90 -9.64
N LYS A 100 6.97 -18.94 -9.58
CA LYS A 100 7.14 -19.75 -8.37
C LYS A 100 7.57 -18.92 -7.17
N LYS A 101 8.54 -18.01 -7.32
CA LYS A 101 8.99 -17.12 -6.22
C LYS A 101 7.87 -16.20 -5.74
N LEU A 102 7.06 -15.67 -6.66
CA LEU A 102 5.91 -14.84 -6.29
C LEU A 102 4.86 -15.66 -5.51
N ILE A 103 4.60 -16.91 -5.90
CA ILE A 103 3.69 -17.82 -5.20
C ILE A 103 4.23 -18.12 -3.79
N ASP A 104 5.51 -18.50 -3.68
CA ASP A 104 6.13 -18.83 -2.40
C ASP A 104 6.05 -17.65 -1.41
N GLU A 105 6.33 -16.42 -1.87
CA GLU A 105 6.22 -15.21 -1.07
C GLU A 105 4.76 -14.87 -0.71
N MET A 106 3.83 -15.02 -1.66
CA MET A 106 2.40 -14.81 -1.40
C MET A 106 1.89 -15.74 -0.29
N VAL A 107 2.22 -17.02 -0.35
CA VAL A 107 1.84 -18.02 0.66
C VAL A 107 2.47 -17.70 2.02
N ALA A 108 3.74 -17.27 2.04
CA ALA A 108 4.42 -16.85 3.27
C ALA A 108 3.73 -15.62 3.90
N ILE A 109 3.39 -14.62 3.09
CA ILE A 109 2.66 -13.43 3.55
C ILE A 109 1.30 -13.80 4.16
N GLU A 110 0.51 -14.66 3.49
CA GLU A 110 -0.80 -15.09 4.01
C GLU A 110 -0.68 -15.83 5.35
N LYS A 111 0.34 -16.67 5.50
CA LYS A 111 0.64 -17.37 6.76
C LYS A 111 1.00 -16.39 7.88
N ASP A 112 1.90 -15.43 7.60
CA ASP A 112 2.34 -14.43 8.57
C ASP A 112 1.19 -13.51 8.98
N ASP A 113 0.33 -13.14 8.04
CA ASP A 113 -0.84 -12.32 8.25
C ASP A 113 -1.87 -13.00 9.19
N GLY A 114 -2.17 -14.26 8.94
CA GLY A 114 -3.01 -15.07 9.84
C GLY A 114 -2.37 -15.28 11.23
N GLY A 115 -1.06 -15.53 11.26
CA GLY A 115 -0.28 -15.67 12.48
C GLY A 115 -0.27 -14.38 13.32
N LEU A 116 -0.11 -13.23 12.68
CA LEU A 116 -0.16 -11.92 13.33
C LEU A 116 -1.51 -11.72 14.04
N GLN A 117 -2.62 -11.90 13.31
CA GLN A 117 -3.95 -11.75 13.90
C GLN A 117 -4.14 -12.69 15.10
N ALA A 118 -3.76 -13.96 14.97
CA ALA A 118 -3.88 -14.95 16.03
C ALA A 118 -3.04 -14.57 17.28
N SER A 119 -1.83 -14.04 17.10
CA SER A 119 -0.94 -13.63 18.18
C SER A 119 -1.46 -12.45 19.00
N PHE A 120 -2.29 -11.58 18.39
CA PHE A 120 -2.84 -10.41 19.06
C PHE A 120 -4.14 -10.68 19.83
N VAL A 121 -4.87 -11.76 19.53
CA VAL A 121 -6.09 -12.13 20.26
C VAL A 121 -5.86 -12.22 21.77
N PRO A 122 -4.83 -12.92 22.29
CA PRO A 122 -4.55 -12.94 23.72
C PRO A 122 -4.22 -11.57 24.33
N LYS A 123 -3.53 -10.69 23.58
CA LYS A 123 -3.20 -9.33 24.04
C LYS A 123 -4.46 -8.49 24.17
N LEU A 124 -5.35 -8.53 23.17
CA LEU A 124 -6.64 -7.85 23.18
C LEU A 124 -7.55 -8.35 24.31
N SER A 125 -7.57 -9.67 24.55
CA SER A 125 -8.38 -10.30 25.60
C SER A 125 -7.97 -9.91 27.04
N LYS A 126 -6.78 -9.38 27.22
CA LYS A 126 -6.32 -8.86 28.53
C LYS A 126 -6.93 -7.47 28.82
N VAL A 127 -7.33 -6.73 27.80
CA VAL A 127 -7.74 -5.32 27.91
C VAL A 127 -9.20 -5.08 27.50
N LEU A 128 -9.84 -6.05 26.84
CA LEU A 128 -11.21 -5.95 26.34
C LEU A 128 -12.03 -7.21 26.70
N PRO A 129 -13.35 -7.05 26.93
CA PRO A 129 -14.28 -8.17 26.96
C PRO A 129 -14.32 -8.90 25.59
N ALA A 130 -14.58 -10.21 25.59
CA ALA A 130 -14.59 -11.05 24.40
C ALA A 130 -15.47 -10.50 23.25
N LYS A 131 -16.65 -9.92 23.58
CA LYS A 131 -17.53 -9.29 22.58
C LYS A 131 -16.87 -8.11 21.87
N LYS A 132 -16.06 -7.31 22.58
CA LYS A 132 -15.33 -6.17 21.98
C LYS A 132 -14.10 -6.64 21.21
N VAL A 133 -13.42 -7.70 21.66
CA VAL A 133 -12.37 -8.35 20.85
C VAL A 133 -12.96 -8.84 19.52
N ALA A 134 -14.07 -9.56 19.55
CA ALA A 134 -14.75 -10.03 18.34
C ALA A 134 -15.16 -8.86 17.43
N ARG A 135 -15.73 -7.79 17.99
CA ARG A 135 -16.09 -6.57 17.24
C ARG A 135 -14.88 -5.95 16.56
N TYR A 136 -13.76 -5.80 17.26
CA TYR A 136 -12.51 -5.28 16.67
C TYR A 136 -12.03 -6.13 15.50
N LEU A 137 -11.97 -7.44 15.69
CA LEU A 137 -11.54 -8.36 14.63
C LEU A 137 -12.47 -8.30 13.40
N GLN A 138 -13.78 -8.15 13.62
CA GLN A 138 -14.74 -7.97 12.52
C GLN A 138 -14.52 -6.66 11.76
N ILE A 139 -14.26 -5.53 12.47
CA ILE A 139 -13.94 -4.24 11.84
C ILE A 139 -12.66 -4.35 11.03
N GLU A 140 -11.61 -4.90 11.64
CA GLU A 140 -10.31 -5.11 10.98
C GLU A 140 -10.45 -5.97 9.71
N ASN A 141 -11.18 -7.07 9.80
CA ASN A 141 -11.40 -7.97 8.67
C ASN A 141 -12.21 -7.29 7.54
N LYS A 142 -13.20 -6.46 7.85
CA LYS A 142 -13.96 -5.70 6.83
C LYS A 142 -13.06 -4.71 6.09
N ILE A 143 -12.23 -3.95 6.82
CA ILE A 143 -11.27 -3.01 6.21
C ILE A 143 -10.30 -3.75 5.29
N ARG A 144 -9.76 -4.87 5.76
CA ARG A 144 -8.81 -5.69 5.00
C ARG A 144 -9.43 -6.33 3.77
N ALA A 145 -10.68 -6.81 3.89
CA ALA A 145 -11.42 -7.37 2.75
C ALA A 145 -11.66 -6.33 1.66
N ALA A 146 -12.02 -5.10 2.04
CA ALA A 146 -12.16 -4.00 1.09
C ALA A 146 -10.85 -3.69 0.36
N LEU A 147 -9.72 -3.61 1.10
CA LEU A 147 -8.39 -3.40 0.49
C LEU A 147 -7.98 -4.56 -0.42
N LYS A 148 -8.19 -5.80 -0.01
CA LYS A 148 -7.89 -6.99 -0.84
C LYS A 148 -8.74 -7.01 -2.13
N TYR A 149 -10.01 -6.62 -2.05
CA TYR A 149 -10.89 -6.51 -3.21
C TYR A 149 -10.38 -5.47 -4.21
N GLU A 150 -10.03 -4.26 -3.73
CA GLU A 150 -9.48 -3.20 -4.59
C GLU A 150 -8.17 -3.64 -5.27
N LEU A 151 -7.28 -4.30 -4.52
CA LEU A 151 -6.04 -4.83 -5.10
C LEU A 151 -6.33 -5.89 -6.18
N ALA A 152 -7.22 -6.85 -5.88
CA ALA A 152 -7.57 -7.91 -6.83
C ALA A 152 -8.24 -7.38 -8.11
N ALA A 153 -9.05 -6.32 -8.00
CA ALA A 153 -9.70 -5.69 -9.14
C ALA A 153 -8.71 -4.99 -10.09
N ASN A 154 -7.54 -4.56 -9.59
CA ASN A 154 -6.57 -3.77 -10.34
C ASN A 154 -5.32 -4.55 -10.78
N ILE A 155 -5.12 -5.78 -10.27
CA ILE A 155 -3.97 -6.62 -10.63
C ILE A 155 -4.40 -7.60 -11.73
N PRO A 156 -3.82 -7.54 -12.93
CA PRO A 156 -4.15 -8.47 -14.01
C PRO A 156 -3.72 -9.89 -13.63
N ALA A 157 -4.46 -10.89 -14.14
CA ALA A 157 -4.06 -12.30 -14.01
C ALA A 157 -2.81 -12.61 -14.84
N VAL A 158 -2.06 -13.62 -14.40
CA VAL A 158 -0.95 -14.19 -15.19
C VAL A 158 -1.49 -14.72 -16.51
N GLN A 159 -0.82 -14.38 -17.62
CA GLN A 159 -1.15 -14.84 -18.98
C GLN A 159 -0.39 -16.11 -19.31
#